data_1fa77410b746a4ab965775172eb96c92
#
_entry.id   1fa77410b746a4ab965775172eb96c92
#
_cell.length_a   1.000
_cell.length_b   1.000
_cell.length_c   1.000
_cell.angle_alpha   90.00
_cell.angle_beta   90.00
_cell.angle_gamma   90.00
#
_symmetry.space_group_name_H-M   'P 1'
#
loop_
_entity.id
_entity.type
_entity.pdbx_description
1 polymer ?
#
loop_
_entity_poly.entity_id
_entity_poly.type
_entity_poly.pdbx_seq_one_letter_code
_entity_poly.pdbx_strand_id
1 'polypeptide(L)'
;MKYADFFAEIKSRFMGADVSDIHEHLAYQFNITGEAEGIFYVEVKDGKLYVEPYEYFDRDAMFTGSADTFMKIAEGELDPIAAVGLMKLKVEGNIDKALRFKGLIDSKRK
;
A
#
# COMPACT_ATOMS: atom_id res chain seq x y z
N MET A 1 11.90 -14.44 1.99
CA MET A 1 10.47 -14.47 2.41
C MET A 1 9.59 -14.80 1.21
N LYS A 2 8.68 -15.74 1.37
CA LYS A 2 7.74 -16.07 0.31
C LYS A 2 6.60 -15.05 0.27
N TYR A 3 5.98 -14.92 -0.89
CA TYR A 3 4.89 -13.98 -1.07
C TYR A 3 3.76 -14.16 -0.03
N ALA A 4 3.35 -15.38 0.24
CA ALA A 4 2.26 -15.65 1.19
C ALA A 4 2.58 -15.14 2.59
N ASP A 5 3.82 -15.31 3.04
CA ASP A 5 4.26 -14.82 4.34
C ASP A 5 4.32 -13.29 4.36
N PHE A 6 4.87 -12.71 3.31
CA PHE A 6 4.91 -11.26 3.15
C PHE A 6 3.50 -10.67 3.14
N PHE A 7 2.59 -11.25 2.35
CA PHE A 7 1.23 -10.73 2.25
C PHE A 7 0.51 -10.77 3.60
N ALA A 8 0.66 -11.86 4.35
CA ALA A 8 0.02 -11.97 5.67
C ALA A 8 0.53 -10.86 6.61
N GLU A 9 1.83 -10.59 6.61
CA GLU A 9 2.44 -9.54 7.43
C GLU A 9 1.98 -8.15 7.02
N ILE A 10 2.03 -7.85 5.71
CA ILE A 10 1.69 -6.52 5.22
C ILE A 10 0.19 -6.24 5.42
N LYS A 11 -0.65 -7.24 5.22
CA LYS A 11 -2.09 -7.12 5.46
C LYS A 11 -2.36 -6.79 6.92
N SER A 12 -1.71 -7.50 7.84
CA SER A 12 -1.87 -7.26 9.27
C SER A 12 -1.52 -5.81 9.64
N ARG A 13 -0.46 -5.28 9.04
CA ARG A 13 -0.02 -3.91 9.30
C ARG A 13 -0.99 -2.88 8.71
N PHE A 14 -1.44 -3.08 7.48
CA PHE A 14 -2.35 -2.13 6.83
C PHE A 14 -3.74 -2.13 7.46
N MET A 15 -4.24 -3.28 7.91
CA MET A 15 -5.55 -3.37 8.54
C MET A 15 -5.64 -2.59 9.87
N GLY A 16 -4.51 -2.16 10.41
CA GLY A 16 -4.49 -1.29 11.58
C GLY A 16 -4.78 0.18 11.26
N ALA A 17 -4.86 0.56 9.99
CA ALA A 17 -5.13 1.95 9.61
C ALA A 17 -6.60 2.31 9.89
N ASP A 18 -6.82 3.53 10.36
CA ASP A 18 -8.16 4.06 10.59
C ASP A 18 -8.65 4.76 9.31
N VAL A 19 -9.68 4.21 8.69
CA VAL A 19 -10.25 4.75 7.46
C VAL A 19 -11.68 5.25 7.65
N SER A 20 -12.15 5.34 8.90
CA SER A 20 -13.53 5.73 9.22
C SER A 20 -13.89 7.12 8.72
N ASP A 21 -12.92 8.03 8.61
CA ASP A 21 -13.13 9.39 8.14
C ASP A 21 -12.96 9.54 6.64
N ILE A 22 -12.66 8.46 5.94
CA ILE A 22 -12.46 8.51 4.49
C ILE A 22 -13.79 8.17 3.80
N HIS A 23 -14.37 9.16 3.13
CA HIS A 23 -15.68 9.02 2.48
C HIS A 23 -15.59 8.74 0.99
N GLU A 24 -14.40 8.83 0.41
CA GLU A 24 -14.23 8.54 -1.02
C GLU A 24 -13.71 7.11 -1.21
N HIS A 25 -13.93 6.60 -2.42
CA HIS A 25 -13.40 5.30 -2.82
C HIS A 25 -11.95 5.47 -3.25
N LEU A 26 -11.05 4.72 -2.61
CA LEU A 26 -9.62 4.69 -2.96
C LEU A 26 -9.25 3.24 -3.27
N ALA A 27 -8.51 3.03 -4.35
CA ALA A 27 -8.06 1.70 -4.73
C ALA A 27 -6.62 1.76 -5.23
N TYR A 28 -5.76 0.97 -4.61
CA TYR A 28 -4.34 0.91 -4.94
C TYR A 28 -3.93 -0.52 -5.23
N GLN A 29 -3.16 -0.72 -6.29
CA GLN A 29 -2.55 -2.00 -6.57
C GLN A 29 -1.07 -1.94 -6.23
N PHE A 30 -0.56 -3.01 -5.65
CA PHE A 30 0.84 -3.13 -5.24
C PHE A 30 1.47 -4.29 -6.00
N ASN A 31 2.52 -3.98 -6.76
CA ASN A 31 3.31 -4.98 -7.48
C ASN A 31 4.61 -5.18 -6.70
N ILE A 32 4.80 -6.38 -6.19
CA ILE A 32 5.96 -6.71 -5.38
C ILE A 32 7.01 -7.38 -6.25
N THR A 33 8.23 -6.85 -6.22
CA THR A 33 9.35 -7.39 -6.99
C THR A 33 10.32 -8.15 -6.07
N GLY A 34 11.15 -9.01 -6.65
CA GLY A 34 12.15 -9.75 -5.92
C GLY A 34 11.66 -11.07 -5.38
N GLU A 35 12.17 -11.49 -4.22
CA GLU A 35 11.90 -12.82 -3.66
C GLU A 35 10.44 -13.08 -3.33
N ALA A 36 9.71 -12.04 -2.91
CA ALA A 36 8.29 -12.16 -2.57
C ALA A 36 7.40 -11.66 -3.70
N GLU A 37 7.81 -11.89 -4.95
CA GLU A 37 7.09 -11.41 -6.13
C GLU A 37 5.61 -11.78 -6.08
N GLY A 38 4.75 -10.80 -6.36
CA GLY A 38 3.32 -10.99 -6.39
C GLY A 38 2.57 -9.67 -6.44
N ILE A 39 1.25 -9.75 -6.37
CA ILE A 39 0.36 -8.60 -6.49
C ILE A 39 -0.66 -8.65 -5.37
N PHE A 40 -1.00 -7.48 -4.81
CA PHE A 40 -2.16 -7.35 -3.94
C PHE A 40 -2.77 -5.96 -4.11
N TYR A 41 -3.98 -5.76 -3.61
CA TYR A 41 -4.58 -4.44 -3.62
C TYR A 41 -5.01 -4.00 -2.23
N VAL A 42 -5.11 -2.68 -2.05
CA VAL A 42 -5.69 -2.05 -0.87
C VAL A 42 -6.83 -1.17 -1.36
N GLU A 43 -8.00 -1.36 -0.80
CA GLU A 43 -9.19 -0.60 -1.17
C GLU A 43 -9.85 0.00 0.06
N VAL A 44 -10.23 1.28 -0.04
CA VAL A 44 -11.06 1.94 0.98
C VAL A 44 -12.42 2.21 0.33
N LYS A 45 -13.47 1.65 0.93
CA LYS A 45 -14.83 1.80 0.40
C LYS A 45 -15.82 1.80 1.57
N ASP A 46 -16.68 2.79 1.59
CA ASP A 46 -17.72 2.92 2.62
C ASP A 46 -17.18 2.85 4.06
N GLY A 47 -16.04 3.50 4.29
CA GLY A 47 -15.39 3.53 5.60
C GLY A 47 -14.74 2.23 6.02
N LYS A 48 -14.58 1.28 5.10
CA LYS A 48 -13.95 -0.01 5.36
C LYS A 48 -12.70 -0.19 4.52
N LEU A 49 -11.75 -0.93 5.07
CA LEU A 49 -10.47 -1.22 4.44
C LEU A 49 -10.43 -2.67 4.00
N TYR A 50 -10.06 -2.90 2.75
CA TYR A 50 -9.89 -4.23 2.17
C TYR A 50 -8.46 -4.39 1.68
N VAL A 51 -7.82 -5.50 2.04
CA VAL A 51 -6.47 -5.85 1.57
C VAL A 51 -6.55 -7.30 1.09
N GLU A 52 -6.44 -7.51 -0.22
CA GLU A 52 -6.64 -8.81 -0.83
C GLU A 52 -5.54 -9.14 -1.84
N PRO A 53 -5.17 -10.43 -2.01
CA PRO A 53 -4.04 -10.84 -2.85
C PRO A 53 -4.40 -10.95 -4.33
N TYR A 54 -5.07 -9.96 -4.88
CA TYR A 54 -5.51 -9.93 -6.27
C TYR A 54 -5.19 -8.60 -6.91
N GLU A 55 -5.20 -8.55 -8.25
CA GLU A 55 -5.09 -7.27 -8.94
C GLU A 55 -6.43 -6.53 -8.88
N TYR A 56 -6.35 -5.22 -8.97
CA TYR A 56 -7.53 -4.35 -8.99
C TYR A 56 -7.53 -3.56 -10.29
N PHE A 57 -8.43 -3.92 -11.21
CA PHE A 57 -8.44 -3.34 -12.55
C PHE A 57 -8.69 -1.84 -12.54
N ASP A 58 -9.67 -1.39 -11.77
CA ASP A 58 -10.05 0.03 -11.70
C ASP A 58 -9.27 0.79 -10.62
N ARG A 59 -8.02 0.47 -10.45
CA ARG A 59 -7.17 1.11 -9.45
C ARG A 59 -6.94 2.59 -9.74
N ASP A 60 -6.88 3.39 -8.68
CA ASP A 60 -6.57 4.82 -8.78
C ASP A 60 -5.08 5.03 -8.99
N ALA A 61 -4.26 4.22 -8.36
CA ALA A 61 -2.81 4.28 -8.47
C ALA A 61 -2.22 2.89 -8.31
N MET A 62 -0.98 2.73 -8.76
CA MET A 62 -0.23 1.49 -8.68
C MET A 62 1.16 1.76 -8.14
N PHE A 63 1.57 0.97 -7.16
CA PHE A 63 2.89 1.07 -6.55
C PHE A 63 3.69 -0.18 -6.88
N THR A 64 4.96 0.01 -7.25
CA THR A 64 5.87 -1.10 -7.54
C THR A 64 7.13 -0.95 -6.71
N GLY A 65 7.52 -2.01 -6.03
CA GLY A 65 8.73 -2.04 -5.22
C GLY A 65 8.97 -3.40 -4.60
N SER A 66 10.06 -3.53 -3.85
CA SER A 66 10.38 -4.78 -3.18
C SER A 66 9.56 -4.96 -1.90
N ALA A 67 9.46 -6.20 -1.43
CA ALA A 67 8.80 -6.51 -0.16
C ALA A 67 9.44 -5.72 0.99
N ASP A 68 10.76 -5.64 1.03
CA ASP A 68 11.48 -4.90 2.06
C ASP A 68 11.07 -3.42 2.08
N THR A 69 10.98 -2.80 0.90
CA THR A 69 10.56 -1.40 0.79
C THR A 69 9.16 -1.19 1.36
N PHE A 70 8.20 -2.03 0.97
CA PHE A 70 6.83 -1.88 1.48
C PHE A 70 6.73 -2.18 2.97
N MET A 71 7.50 -3.13 3.46
CA MET A 71 7.49 -3.43 4.88
C MET A 71 7.99 -2.25 5.71
N LYS A 72 9.06 -1.60 5.26
CA LYS A 72 9.60 -0.41 5.93
C LYS A 72 8.62 0.75 5.89
N ILE A 73 7.92 0.91 4.78
CA ILE A 73 6.87 1.93 4.66
C ILE A 73 5.73 1.63 5.65
N ALA A 74 5.29 0.38 5.70
CA ALA A 74 4.20 -0.02 6.59
C ALA A 74 4.58 0.12 8.07
N GLU A 75 5.85 -0.07 8.41
CA GLU A 75 6.35 0.10 9.77
C GLU A 75 6.63 1.55 10.14
N GLY A 76 6.53 2.46 9.16
CA GLY A 76 6.82 3.87 9.39
C GLY A 76 8.30 4.22 9.40
N GLU A 77 9.16 3.29 9.00
CA GLU A 77 10.61 3.51 8.95
C GLU A 77 11.05 4.24 7.68
N LEU A 78 10.24 4.17 6.62
CA LEU A 78 10.54 4.79 5.33
C LEU A 78 9.33 5.58 4.85
N ASP A 79 9.53 6.87 4.61
CA ASP A 79 8.48 7.70 4.04
C ASP A 79 8.27 7.33 2.57
N PRO A 80 7.01 7.13 2.11
CA PRO A 80 6.73 6.77 0.72
C PRO A 80 7.28 7.78 -0.29
N ILE A 81 7.22 9.07 0.03
CA ILE A 81 7.73 10.12 -0.87
C ILE A 81 9.25 10.01 -0.99
N ALA A 82 9.93 9.79 0.13
CA ALA A 82 11.38 9.57 0.12
C ALA A 82 11.75 8.32 -0.67
N ALA A 83 10.94 7.26 -0.56
CA ALA A 83 11.17 6.02 -1.30
C ALA A 83 11.13 6.26 -2.82
N VAL A 84 10.21 7.09 -3.30
CA VAL A 84 10.15 7.47 -4.71
C VAL A 84 11.42 8.21 -5.11
N GLY A 85 11.86 9.16 -4.30
CA GLY A 85 13.09 9.92 -4.57
C GLY A 85 14.34 9.06 -4.60
N LEU A 86 14.37 7.98 -3.82
CA LEU A 86 15.47 7.02 -3.79
C LEU A 86 15.34 5.93 -4.86
N MET A 87 14.33 6.00 -5.72
CA MET A 87 14.03 5.03 -6.77
C MET A 87 13.73 3.63 -6.23
N LYS A 88 13.27 3.54 -4.98
CA LYS A 88 12.85 2.28 -4.36
C LYS A 88 11.37 2.00 -4.54
N LEU A 89 10.61 3.01 -4.90
CA LEU A 89 9.17 2.92 -5.10
C LEU A 89 8.80 3.61 -6.40
N LYS A 90 8.09 2.91 -7.28
CA LYS A 90 7.55 3.48 -8.50
C LYS A 90 6.06 3.69 -8.31
N VAL A 91 5.56 4.87 -8.70
CA VAL A 91 4.15 5.23 -8.57
C VAL A 91 3.60 5.56 -9.96
N GLU A 92 2.46 4.96 -10.29
CA GLU A 92 1.76 5.21 -11.56
C GLU A 92 0.28 5.50 -11.26
N GLY A 93 -0.36 6.30 -12.11
CA GLY A 93 -1.78 6.61 -12.00
C GLY A 93 -2.05 7.98 -11.40
N ASN A 94 -3.10 8.09 -10.60
CA ASN A 94 -3.52 9.36 -10.01
C ASN A 94 -2.62 9.73 -8.83
N ILE A 95 -1.77 10.74 -9.03
CA ILE A 95 -0.79 11.15 -8.03
C ILE A 95 -1.46 11.73 -6.77
N ASP A 96 -2.53 12.49 -6.92
CA ASP A 96 -3.24 13.06 -5.78
C ASP A 96 -3.78 11.95 -4.86
N LYS A 97 -4.36 10.93 -5.45
CA LYS A 97 -4.86 9.78 -4.68
C LYS A 97 -3.72 8.95 -4.11
N ALA A 98 -2.61 8.82 -4.85
CA ALA A 98 -1.43 8.12 -4.35
C ALA A 98 -0.88 8.79 -3.08
N LEU A 99 -0.88 10.14 -3.02
CA LEU A 99 -0.43 10.87 -1.85
C LEU A 99 -1.32 10.60 -0.62
N ARG A 100 -2.57 10.26 -0.81
CA ARG A 100 -3.47 9.92 0.29
C ARG A 100 -3.13 8.59 0.94
N PHE A 101 -2.42 7.72 0.22
CA PHE A 101 -1.89 6.49 0.80
C PHE A 101 -0.96 6.79 1.98
N LYS A 102 -0.17 7.85 1.88
CA LYS A 102 0.68 8.28 2.99
C LYS A 102 -0.17 8.60 4.23
N GLY A 103 -1.31 9.25 4.03
CA GLY A 103 -2.24 9.53 5.13
C GLY A 103 -2.75 8.27 5.82
N LEU A 104 -2.99 7.20 5.06
CA LEU A 104 -3.40 5.91 5.63
C LEU A 104 -2.29 5.33 6.52
N ILE A 105 -1.05 5.39 6.06
CA ILE A 105 0.08 4.91 6.84
C ILE A 105 0.26 5.74 8.11
N ASP A 106 0.16 7.06 7.99
CA ASP A 106 0.34 7.97 9.12
C ASP A 106 -0.78 7.80 10.17
N SER A 107 -2.01 7.51 9.77
CA SER A 107 -3.12 7.30 10.70
C SER A 107 -2.87 6.13 11.64
N LYS A 108 -2.12 5.15 11.19
CA LYS A 108 -1.79 3.95 11.95
C LYS A 108 -0.89 4.23 13.15
N ARG A 109 -0.19 5.35 13.15
CA ARG A 109 0.79 5.71 14.20
C ARG A 109 0.19 6.38 15.41
N LYS A 110 -1.07 6.69 15.39
CA LYS A 110 -1.74 7.41 16.49
C LYS A 110 -2.08 6.51 17.67
#